data_6cc1321908274e349ece7b42ee759be4
#
_entry.id   6cc1321908274e349ece7b42ee759be4
#
_cell.length_a   1.000
_cell.length_b   1.000
_cell.length_c   1.000
_cell.angle_alpha   90.00
_cell.angle_beta   90.00
_cell.angle_gamma   90.00
#
_symmetry.space_group_name_H-M   'P 1'
#
loop_
_entity.id
_entity.type
_entity.pdbx_description
1 polymer ?
#
loop_
_entity_poly.entity_id
_entity_poly.type
_entity_poly.pdbx_seq_one_letter_code
_entity_poly.pdbx_strand_id
1 'polypeptide(L)'
;MKSGSDGARDRHGELLPELSASATKMNYQKLVNTPLPKFNEKYPGSPFFMEIGYFCLRRTFNSVFRTFEVTGTENIPDDRGTMCSAWHTNGLLDPISIFLTHPKMFVVGGRHDLVTRPILGFWARKFAVQPVVRKAELLRGGCSEEEANYLNGRSLLNLATGISHGFACALFPEGTSHSESHLIRVKTGPFRTVLAAAAHAKAIGAKIPVLIPIGLHFRTRHLFRTDCWVEYGEPIELPHSSLPDDLIQAVKDGDWKEPPSDLVVKLRDEVEAKLSPMTPDRDTFSEIHRDGVIAHVENRIRGEKTLSWRQEVLEVRRLKTEPSSPEVQEVATRIGDTLHSAILDGTDIN
;
A
#
# COMPACT_ATOMS: atom_id res chain seq x y z
N MET A 1 30.30 -14.16 1.68
CA MET A 1 30.21 -12.82 2.28
C MET A 1 30.55 -11.80 1.19
N LYS A 2 29.57 -11.15 0.57
CA LYS A 2 29.84 -10.01 -0.32
C LYS A 2 30.05 -8.79 0.57
N SER A 3 31.21 -8.15 0.44
CA SER A 3 31.57 -6.89 1.08
C SER A 3 30.47 -5.87 0.87
N GLY A 4 30.08 -5.18 1.94
CA GLY A 4 29.03 -4.19 1.91
C GLY A 4 29.26 -3.16 0.79
N SER A 5 28.41 -3.20 -0.22
CA SER A 5 28.29 -2.13 -1.18
C SER A 5 27.75 -0.93 -0.41
N ASP A 6 28.44 0.18 -0.45
CA ASP A 6 27.97 1.48 -0.01
C ASP A 6 26.74 1.83 -0.89
N GLY A 7 25.57 1.37 -0.48
CA GLY A 7 24.32 1.57 -1.22
C GLY A 7 23.98 3.06 -1.27
N ALA A 8 23.41 3.53 -2.39
CA ALA A 8 22.95 4.91 -2.50
C ALA A 8 21.98 5.22 -1.35
N ARG A 9 22.19 6.35 -0.69
CA ARG A 9 21.36 6.82 0.43
C ARG A 9 20.57 8.05 0.03
N ASP A 10 19.40 8.21 0.63
CA ASP A 10 18.64 9.42 0.46
C ASP A 10 19.21 10.58 1.34
N ARG A 11 18.59 11.76 1.25
CA ARG A 11 18.98 12.94 2.06
C ARG A 11 18.85 12.75 3.58
N HIS A 12 18.23 11.67 4.02
CA HIS A 12 18.06 11.33 5.44
C HIS A 12 18.94 10.18 5.87
N GLY A 13 19.84 9.71 4.98
CA GLY A 13 20.74 8.60 5.24
C GLY A 13 20.14 7.20 5.07
N GLU A 14 18.87 7.08 4.67
CA GLU A 14 18.22 5.78 4.42
C GLU A 14 18.77 5.14 3.15
N LEU A 15 19.04 3.83 3.21
CA LEU A 15 19.43 3.05 2.04
C LEU A 15 18.30 3.04 1.00
N LEU A 16 18.64 3.41 -0.22
CA LEU A 16 17.71 3.32 -1.33
C LEU A 16 17.64 1.88 -1.84
N PRO A 17 16.45 1.37 -2.17
CA PRO A 17 16.29 0.02 -2.66
C PRO A 17 17.10 -0.21 -3.94
N GLU A 18 17.63 -1.41 -4.12
CA GLU A 18 18.28 -1.81 -5.38
C GLU A 18 17.29 -1.73 -6.54
N LEU A 19 17.76 -1.22 -7.66
CA LEU A 19 16.95 -1.16 -8.88
C LEU A 19 17.19 -2.41 -9.73
N SER A 20 16.11 -2.97 -10.25
CA SER A 20 16.21 -3.98 -11.31
C SER A 20 16.80 -3.36 -12.58
N ALA A 21 17.44 -4.17 -13.43
CA ALA A 21 18.00 -3.71 -14.70
C ALA A 21 16.98 -2.98 -15.60
N SER A 22 15.69 -3.31 -15.49
CA SER A 22 14.61 -2.61 -16.20
C SER A 22 14.27 -1.26 -15.58
N ALA A 23 14.48 -1.08 -14.27
CA ALA A 23 14.21 0.17 -13.59
C ALA A 23 15.34 1.21 -13.74
N THR A 24 16.56 0.77 -14.11
CA THR A 24 17.67 1.68 -14.42
C THR A 24 17.62 2.29 -15.82
N LYS A 25 16.80 1.71 -16.72
CA LYS A 25 16.63 2.20 -18.10
C LYS A 25 15.24 2.78 -18.27
N MET A 26 15.14 4.11 -18.24
CA MET A 26 13.86 4.79 -18.45
C MET A 26 13.69 5.16 -19.94
N ASN A 27 12.53 4.80 -20.48
CA ASN A 27 12.10 5.26 -21.80
C ASN A 27 11.05 6.36 -21.63
N TYR A 28 11.51 7.59 -21.51
CA TYR A 28 10.69 8.78 -21.26
C TYR A 28 9.53 8.91 -22.26
N GLN A 29 9.82 8.80 -23.58
CA GLN A 29 8.79 8.92 -24.63
C GLN A 29 7.67 7.89 -24.46
N LYS A 30 8.02 6.65 -24.09
CA LYS A 30 7.02 5.60 -23.87
C LYS A 30 6.18 5.86 -22.61
N LEU A 31 6.75 6.50 -21.61
CA LEU A 31 6.06 6.83 -20.35
C LEU A 31 5.10 8.02 -20.54
N VAL A 32 5.51 9.05 -21.26
CA VAL A 32 4.65 10.20 -21.60
C VAL A 32 3.43 9.75 -22.40
N ASN A 33 3.60 8.77 -23.30
CA ASN A 33 2.52 8.22 -24.12
C ASN A 33 1.69 7.11 -23.44
N THR A 34 1.80 6.96 -22.10
CA THR A 34 0.95 6.02 -21.36
C THR A 34 -0.51 6.46 -21.45
N PRO A 35 -1.46 5.54 -21.74
CA PRO A 35 -2.87 5.87 -21.81
C PRO A 35 -3.39 6.52 -20.55
N LEU A 36 -4.21 7.57 -20.70
CA LEU A 36 -4.89 8.21 -19.59
C LEU A 36 -6.06 7.35 -19.10
N PRO A 37 -6.37 7.39 -17.80
CA PRO A 37 -7.58 6.79 -17.28
C PRO A 37 -8.85 7.47 -17.85
N LYS A 38 -9.90 6.70 -17.95
CA LYS A 38 -11.23 7.18 -18.37
C LYS A 38 -12.05 7.48 -17.12
N PHE A 39 -12.27 8.75 -16.85
CA PHE A 39 -12.87 9.17 -15.59
C PHE A 39 -14.40 9.10 -15.56
N ASN A 40 -15.06 9.17 -16.72
CA ASN A 40 -16.52 9.16 -16.84
C ASN A 40 -17.10 7.79 -17.20
N GLU A 41 -16.28 6.74 -17.16
CA GLU A 41 -16.68 5.37 -17.44
C GLU A 41 -16.58 4.51 -16.16
N LYS A 42 -17.27 3.37 -16.14
CA LYS A 42 -17.18 2.40 -15.02
C LYS A 42 -15.76 1.87 -14.81
N TYR A 43 -14.98 1.76 -15.88
CA TYR A 43 -13.61 1.24 -15.86
C TYR A 43 -12.64 2.34 -16.30
N PRO A 44 -11.59 2.63 -15.51
CA PRO A 44 -10.60 3.62 -15.89
C PRO A 44 -9.71 3.17 -17.07
N GLY A 45 -9.61 1.87 -17.31
CA GLY A 45 -8.91 1.27 -18.43
C GLY A 45 -9.84 0.61 -19.44
N SER A 46 -9.35 -0.42 -20.13
CA SER A 46 -10.14 -1.20 -21.08
C SER A 46 -11.09 -2.15 -20.33
N PRO A 47 -12.43 -2.02 -20.45
CA PRO A 47 -13.38 -2.84 -19.72
C PRO A 47 -13.13 -4.35 -19.86
N PHE A 48 -12.98 -4.81 -21.11
CA PHE A 48 -12.75 -6.22 -21.42
C PHE A 48 -11.48 -6.79 -20.72
N PHE A 49 -10.37 -6.07 -20.82
CA PHE A 49 -9.11 -6.53 -20.21
C PHE A 49 -9.14 -6.39 -18.68
N MET A 50 -9.81 -5.39 -18.13
CA MET A 50 -9.96 -5.25 -16.70
C MET A 50 -10.80 -6.38 -16.11
N GLU A 51 -11.93 -6.74 -16.72
CA GLU A 51 -12.76 -7.86 -16.27
C GLU A 51 -12.00 -9.19 -16.30
N ILE A 52 -11.29 -9.49 -17.40
CA ILE A 52 -10.45 -10.68 -17.49
C ILE A 52 -9.35 -10.66 -16.41
N GLY A 53 -8.67 -9.52 -16.27
CA GLY A 53 -7.60 -9.39 -15.27
C GLY A 53 -8.11 -9.60 -13.85
N TYR A 54 -9.22 -8.97 -13.47
CA TYR A 54 -9.84 -9.16 -12.15
C TYR A 54 -10.33 -10.60 -11.94
N PHE A 55 -10.89 -11.23 -12.98
CA PHE A 55 -11.27 -12.64 -12.91
C PHE A 55 -10.06 -13.54 -12.65
N CYS A 56 -8.97 -13.38 -13.41
CA CYS A 56 -7.75 -14.15 -13.24
C CYS A 56 -7.11 -13.92 -11.86
N LEU A 57 -7.02 -12.66 -11.43
CA LEU A 57 -6.48 -12.31 -10.12
C LEU A 57 -7.30 -12.94 -8.99
N ARG A 58 -8.63 -12.87 -9.06
CA ARG A 58 -9.52 -13.47 -8.05
C ARG A 58 -9.35 -14.99 -7.98
N ARG A 59 -9.22 -15.67 -9.13
CA ARG A 59 -8.95 -17.12 -9.17
C ARG A 59 -7.60 -17.47 -8.57
N THR A 60 -6.57 -16.70 -8.90
CA THR A 60 -5.22 -16.90 -8.36
C THR A 60 -5.20 -16.70 -6.84
N PHE A 61 -5.84 -15.64 -6.33
CA PHE A 61 -5.89 -15.36 -4.90
C PHE A 61 -6.62 -16.45 -4.12
N ASN A 62 -7.74 -16.96 -4.63
CA ASN A 62 -8.46 -18.07 -4.02
C ASN A 62 -7.64 -19.39 -4.00
N SER A 63 -6.63 -19.50 -4.86
CA SER A 63 -5.70 -20.63 -4.85
C SER A 63 -4.52 -20.40 -3.89
N VAL A 64 -4.03 -19.17 -3.82
CA VAL A 64 -2.85 -18.79 -2.99
C VAL A 64 -3.18 -18.81 -1.51
N PHE A 65 -4.39 -18.36 -1.11
CA PHE A 65 -4.78 -18.30 0.29
C PHE A 65 -5.69 -19.48 0.68
N ARG A 66 -5.45 -20.01 1.88
CA ARG A 66 -6.33 -20.98 2.53
C ARG A 66 -7.58 -20.30 3.06
N THR A 67 -7.37 -19.20 3.80
CA THR A 67 -8.42 -18.30 4.25
C THR A 67 -8.13 -16.88 3.80
N PHE A 68 -9.18 -16.18 3.39
CA PHE A 68 -9.09 -14.79 2.97
C PHE A 68 -10.25 -14.03 3.61
N GLU A 69 -9.99 -13.39 4.74
CA GLU A 69 -10.98 -12.65 5.52
C GLU A 69 -10.89 -11.15 5.23
N VAL A 70 -12.02 -10.47 5.23
CA VAL A 70 -12.12 -9.02 5.02
C VAL A 70 -13.06 -8.43 6.05
N THR A 71 -12.68 -7.31 6.65
CA THR A 71 -13.53 -6.56 7.59
C THR A 71 -13.45 -5.07 7.37
N GLY A 72 -14.44 -4.32 7.85
CA GLY A 72 -14.48 -2.86 7.75
C GLY A 72 -14.88 -2.35 6.36
N THR A 73 -15.40 -3.20 5.47
CA THR A 73 -15.88 -2.75 4.15
C THR A 73 -17.03 -1.76 4.23
N GLU A 74 -17.78 -1.77 5.31
CA GLU A 74 -18.81 -0.78 5.68
C GLU A 74 -18.26 0.64 5.88
N ASN A 75 -16.98 0.78 6.15
CA ASN A 75 -16.27 2.06 6.26
C ASN A 75 -15.98 2.71 4.89
N ILE A 76 -16.17 1.97 3.81
CA ILE A 76 -15.91 2.46 2.45
C ILE A 76 -17.17 3.17 1.93
N PRO A 77 -17.15 4.51 1.76
CA PRO A 77 -18.29 5.21 1.22
C PRO A 77 -18.52 4.83 -0.25
N ASP A 78 -19.74 4.56 -0.63
CA ASP A 78 -20.13 4.19 -1.99
C ASP A 78 -20.29 5.40 -2.95
N ASP A 79 -20.47 6.59 -2.39
CA ASP A 79 -20.88 7.81 -3.08
C ASP A 79 -19.75 8.78 -3.46
N ARG A 80 -18.49 8.48 -3.08
CA ARG A 80 -17.31 9.33 -3.30
C ARG A 80 -16.04 8.50 -3.43
N GLY A 81 -15.00 9.03 -4.05
CA GLY A 81 -13.72 8.33 -4.24
C GLY A 81 -12.97 8.05 -2.93
N THR A 82 -12.04 7.12 -2.99
CA THR A 82 -11.28 6.69 -1.81
C THR A 82 -9.79 6.58 -2.12
N MET A 83 -8.95 7.11 -1.21
CA MET A 83 -7.52 6.84 -1.19
C MET A 83 -7.25 5.77 -0.13
N CYS A 84 -6.81 4.59 -0.54
CA CYS A 84 -6.41 3.51 0.34
C CYS A 84 -4.93 3.65 0.68
N SER A 85 -4.59 3.67 1.97
CA SER A 85 -3.22 3.76 2.46
C SER A 85 -2.92 2.57 3.37
N ALA A 86 -1.91 1.77 3.02
CA ALA A 86 -1.51 0.57 3.75
C ALA A 86 0.01 0.51 3.92
N TRP A 87 0.48 -0.23 4.92
CA TRP A 87 1.91 -0.53 5.00
C TRP A 87 2.30 -1.52 3.89
N HIS A 88 3.57 -1.48 3.45
CA HIS A 88 3.97 -2.12 2.21
C HIS A 88 5.03 -3.20 2.40
N THR A 89 4.60 -4.43 2.52
CA THR A 89 5.48 -5.57 2.78
C THR A 89 5.70 -6.48 1.58
N ASN A 90 4.81 -6.39 0.57
CA ASN A 90 4.94 -7.18 -0.66
C ASN A 90 4.42 -6.40 -1.87
N GLY A 91 5.29 -6.13 -2.83
CA GLY A 91 4.98 -5.30 -4.00
C GLY A 91 3.88 -5.82 -4.92
N LEU A 92 3.44 -7.07 -4.75
CA LEU A 92 2.39 -7.69 -5.57
C LEU A 92 1.15 -8.05 -4.75
N LEU A 93 1.31 -8.77 -3.63
CA LEU A 93 0.18 -9.25 -2.83
C LEU A 93 -0.59 -8.10 -2.18
N ASP A 94 0.11 -7.09 -1.67
CA ASP A 94 -0.51 -5.97 -0.97
C ASP A 94 -1.51 -5.22 -1.87
N PRO A 95 -1.12 -4.68 -3.04
CA PRO A 95 -2.07 -3.96 -3.88
C PRO A 95 -3.19 -4.85 -4.42
N ILE A 96 -2.90 -6.11 -4.77
CA ILE A 96 -3.92 -7.02 -5.31
C ILE A 96 -4.95 -7.38 -4.23
N SER A 97 -4.52 -7.59 -2.96
CA SER A 97 -5.44 -7.83 -1.85
C SER A 97 -6.46 -6.70 -1.71
N ILE A 98 -5.99 -5.44 -1.79
CA ILE A 98 -6.85 -4.26 -1.73
C ILE A 98 -7.78 -4.20 -2.96
N PHE A 99 -7.26 -4.41 -4.17
CA PHE A 99 -8.05 -4.33 -5.41
C PHE A 99 -9.17 -5.38 -5.46
N LEU A 100 -8.96 -6.56 -4.90
CA LEU A 100 -9.95 -7.64 -4.94
C LEU A 100 -11.03 -7.54 -3.86
N THR A 101 -10.76 -6.79 -2.78
CA THR A 101 -11.66 -6.66 -1.62
C THR A 101 -12.43 -5.35 -1.60
N HIS A 102 -11.95 -4.32 -2.30
CA HIS A 102 -12.62 -3.04 -2.39
C HIS A 102 -13.75 -3.06 -3.43
N PRO A 103 -14.92 -2.45 -3.15
CA PRO A 103 -16.08 -2.50 -4.05
C PRO A 103 -15.91 -1.66 -5.34
N LYS A 104 -14.99 -0.69 -5.35
CA LYS A 104 -14.79 0.22 -6.49
C LYS A 104 -13.63 -0.19 -7.37
N MET A 105 -13.67 0.25 -8.63
CA MET A 105 -12.52 0.14 -9.54
C MET A 105 -11.42 1.12 -9.16
N PHE A 106 -10.18 0.74 -9.45
CA PHE A 106 -9.00 1.51 -9.10
C PHE A 106 -8.41 2.27 -10.27
N VAL A 107 -8.08 3.55 -10.04
CA VAL A 107 -7.01 4.22 -10.79
C VAL A 107 -5.67 3.83 -10.15
N VAL A 108 -4.74 3.35 -10.96
CA VAL A 108 -3.54 2.69 -10.46
C VAL A 108 -2.28 3.50 -10.79
N GLY A 109 -1.53 3.84 -9.75
CA GLY A 109 -0.15 4.31 -9.87
C GLY A 109 0.82 3.14 -9.72
N GLY A 110 1.81 3.06 -10.59
CA GLY A 110 2.78 1.98 -10.54
C GLY A 110 4.18 2.41 -10.96
N ARG A 111 5.17 1.60 -10.62
CA ARG A 111 6.56 1.84 -11.06
C ARG A 111 6.62 1.99 -12.58
N HIS A 112 7.42 2.93 -13.06
CA HIS A 112 7.56 3.22 -14.47
C HIS A 112 7.97 1.98 -15.31
N ASP A 113 8.78 1.08 -14.76
CA ASP A 113 9.23 -0.12 -15.46
C ASP A 113 8.12 -1.15 -15.68
N LEU A 114 7.06 -1.16 -14.87
CA LEU A 114 5.89 -2.03 -15.10
C LEU A 114 5.19 -1.70 -16.42
N VAL A 115 5.11 -0.42 -16.78
CA VAL A 115 4.45 0.04 -18.02
C VAL A 115 5.28 -0.27 -19.26
N THR A 116 6.60 -0.41 -19.11
CA THR A 116 7.55 -0.59 -20.24
C THR A 116 7.89 -2.04 -20.52
N ARG A 117 7.70 -2.98 -19.60
CA ARG A 117 7.95 -4.42 -19.79
C ARG A 117 7.04 -5.02 -20.89
N PRO A 118 7.49 -6.06 -21.61
CA PRO A 118 6.70 -6.63 -22.71
C PRO A 118 5.30 -7.12 -22.28
N ILE A 119 5.22 -8.05 -21.34
CA ILE A 119 3.94 -8.66 -20.90
C ILE A 119 3.24 -7.78 -19.88
N LEU A 120 3.93 -7.43 -18.80
CA LEU A 120 3.33 -6.60 -17.75
C LEU A 120 2.94 -5.22 -18.26
N GLY A 121 3.73 -4.62 -19.15
CA GLY A 121 3.40 -3.33 -19.73
C GLY A 121 2.21 -3.37 -20.69
N PHE A 122 1.95 -4.50 -21.34
CA PHE A 122 0.70 -4.67 -22.09
C PHE A 122 -0.51 -4.56 -21.13
N TRP A 123 -0.54 -5.32 -20.05
CA TRP A 123 -1.60 -5.28 -19.06
C TRP A 123 -1.66 -3.91 -18.36
N ALA A 124 -0.52 -3.37 -17.94
CA ALA A 124 -0.46 -2.05 -17.30
C ALA A 124 -1.11 -0.96 -18.15
N ARG A 125 -0.83 -0.94 -19.45
CA ARG A 125 -1.47 0.02 -20.40
C ARG A 125 -2.97 -0.25 -20.56
N LYS A 126 -3.41 -1.52 -20.55
CA LYS A 126 -4.85 -1.86 -20.62
C LYS A 126 -5.61 -1.46 -19.35
N PHE A 127 -4.93 -1.43 -18.21
CA PHE A 127 -5.46 -0.94 -16.94
C PHE A 127 -5.26 0.58 -16.75
N ALA A 128 -4.69 1.27 -17.73
CA ALA A 128 -4.34 2.69 -17.67
C ALA A 128 -3.46 3.06 -16.45
N VAL A 129 -2.53 2.16 -16.08
CA VAL A 129 -1.60 2.39 -14.96
C VAL A 129 -0.74 3.61 -15.23
N GLN A 130 -0.72 4.56 -14.30
CA GLN A 130 0.06 5.78 -14.39
C GLN A 130 1.48 5.55 -13.86
N PRO A 131 2.52 5.86 -14.65
CA PRO A 131 3.91 5.61 -14.26
C PRO A 131 4.35 6.58 -13.17
N VAL A 132 4.92 6.05 -12.08
CA VAL A 132 5.54 6.83 -11.01
C VAL A 132 7.05 6.57 -11.03
N VAL A 133 7.83 7.65 -11.06
CA VAL A 133 9.29 7.62 -10.96
C VAL A 133 9.67 7.81 -9.49
N ARG A 134 10.35 6.81 -8.93
CA ARG A 134 10.80 6.90 -7.53
C ARG A 134 12.11 7.68 -7.44
N LYS A 135 12.35 8.27 -6.28
CA LYS A 135 13.59 9.00 -6.01
C LYS A 135 14.84 8.14 -6.23
N ALA A 136 14.75 6.84 -5.98
CA ALA A 136 15.85 5.90 -6.23
C ALA A 136 16.26 5.83 -7.70
N GLU A 137 15.30 5.88 -8.64
CA GLU A 137 15.57 5.90 -10.08
C GLU A 137 16.24 7.21 -10.49
N LEU A 138 15.76 8.34 -9.96
CA LEU A 138 16.33 9.67 -10.20
C LEU A 138 17.79 9.76 -9.73
N LEU A 139 18.05 9.39 -8.48
CA LEU A 139 19.39 9.47 -7.90
C LEU A 139 20.43 8.54 -8.59
N ARG A 140 19.96 7.52 -9.29
CA ARG A 140 20.82 6.62 -10.07
C ARG A 140 20.91 6.95 -11.57
N GLY A 141 20.44 8.13 -11.97
CA GLY A 141 20.59 8.65 -13.33
C GLY A 141 19.64 8.04 -14.36
N GLY A 142 18.48 7.53 -13.92
CA GLY A 142 17.47 6.96 -14.82
C GLY A 142 16.79 7.98 -15.74
N CYS A 143 16.71 9.25 -15.31
CA CYS A 143 16.17 10.39 -16.05
C CYS A 143 16.66 11.70 -15.42
N SER A 144 16.38 12.83 -16.08
CA SER A 144 16.58 14.16 -15.50
C SER A 144 15.56 14.43 -14.38
N GLU A 145 15.88 15.38 -13.49
CA GLU A 145 14.96 15.81 -12.44
C GLU A 145 13.70 16.45 -13.02
N GLU A 146 13.84 17.21 -14.10
CA GLU A 146 12.73 17.84 -14.82
C GLU A 146 11.78 16.81 -15.40
N GLU A 147 12.31 15.78 -16.09
CA GLU A 147 11.52 14.67 -16.65
C GLU A 147 10.78 13.90 -15.55
N ALA A 148 11.44 13.62 -14.42
CA ALA A 148 10.82 12.93 -13.29
C ALA A 148 9.70 13.75 -12.65
N ASN A 149 9.92 15.07 -12.46
CA ASN A 149 8.93 15.98 -11.90
C ASN A 149 7.71 16.10 -12.82
N TYR A 150 7.92 16.24 -14.13
CA TYR A 150 6.84 16.26 -15.11
C TYR A 150 6.02 14.96 -15.10
N LEU A 151 6.67 13.79 -15.20
CA LEU A 151 5.99 12.50 -15.18
C LEU A 151 5.24 12.26 -13.88
N ASN A 152 5.83 12.59 -12.75
CA ASN A 152 5.20 12.43 -11.44
C ASN A 152 4.01 13.37 -11.30
N GLY A 153 4.15 14.65 -11.63
CA GLY A 153 3.05 15.62 -11.60
C GLY A 153 1.87 15.17 -12.44
N ARG A 154 2.12 14.77 -13.70
CA ARG A 154 1.10 14.22 -14.60
C ARG A 154 0.42 12.98 -14.01
N SER A 155 1.18 12.04 -13.46
CA SER A 155 0.64 10.79 -12.92
C SER A 155 -0.17 11.05 -11.65
N LEU A 156 0.33 11.87 -10.72
CA LEU A 156 -0.39 12.21 -9.48
C LEU A 156 -1.68 12.95 -9.78
N LEU A 157 -1.67 13.86 -10.77
CA LEU A 157 -2.88 14.56 -11.21
C LEU A 157 -3.92 13.60 -11.79
N ASN A 158 -3.52 12.65 -12.63
CA ASN A 158 -4.44 11.65 -13.17
C ASN A 158 -5.04 10.75 -12.08
N LEU A 159 -4.24 10.37 -11.07
CA LEU A 159 -4.75 9.64 -9.92
C LEU A 159 -5.73 10.49 -9.11
N ALA A 160 -5.39 11.74 -8.85
CA ALA A 160 -6.25 12.69 -8.12
C ALA A 160 -7.58 12.91 -8.85
N THR A 161 -7.54 13.11 -10.18
CA THR A 161 -8.74 13.24 -11.02
C THR A 161 -9.60 11.98 -10.95
N GLY A 162 -9.00 10.79 -11.04
CA GLY A 162 -9.76 9.54 -10.91
C GLY A 162 -10.45 9.41 -9.55
N ILE A 163 -9.75 9.71 -8.46
CA ILE A 163 -10.33 9.69 -7.12
C ILE A 163 -11.50 10.67 -7.01
N SER A 164 -11.39 11.89 -7.53
CA SER A 164 -12.47 12.88 -7.49
C SER A 164 -13.71 12.46 -8.31
N HIS A 165 -13.53 11.59 -9.31
CA HIS A 165 -14.63 10.98 -10.09
C HIS A 165 -15.20 9.70 -9.46
N GLY A 166 -14.82 9.37 -8.22
CA GLY A 166 -15.41 8.26 -7.47
C GLY A 166 -14.62 6.94 -7.53
N PHE A 167 -13.51 6.86 -8.24
CA PHE A 167 -12.65 5.67 -8.23
C PHE A 167 -11.90 5.53 -6.90
N ALA A 168 -11.44 4.32 -6.64
CA ALA A 168 -10.46 4.07 -5.59
C ALA A 168 -9.03 4.24 -6.13
N CYS A 169 -8.10 4.55 -5.26
CA CYS A 169 -6.66 4.52 -5.52
C CYS A 169 -5.96 3.91 -4.31
N ALA A 170 -4.94 3.11 -4.52
CA ALA A 170 -4.09 2.61 -3.43
C ALA A 170 -2.66 3.10 -3.63
N LEU A 171 -2.16 3.84 -2.64
CA LEU A 171 -0.77 4.29 -2.59
C LEU A 171 -0.17 3.97 -1.23
N PHE A 172 0.97 3.32 -1.26
CA PHE A 172 1.69 2.92 -0.06
C PHE A 172 2.61 4.07 0.39
N PRO A 173 2.40 4.62 1.60
CA PRO A 173 3.09 5.82 2.03
C PRO A 173 4.58 5.60 2.29
N GLU A 174 5.02 4.38 2.44
CA GLU A 174 6.43 4.02 2.59
C GLU A 174 7.22 4.13 1.27
N GLY A 175 6.52 4.05 0.13
CA GLY A 175 7.09 4.22 -1.21
C GLY A 175 8.02 3.10 -1.67
N THR A 176 8.15 2.05 -0.89
CA THR A 176 8.88 0.81 -1.23
C THR A 176 8.33 -0.34 -0.39
N SER A 177 8.34 -1.55 -0.94
CA SER A 177 8.09 -2.76 -0.14
C SER A 177 9.33 -3.12 0.68
N HIS A 178 9.12 -3.55 1.91
CA HIS A 178 10.18 -3.88 2.86
C HIS A 178 9.81 -5.09 3.73
N SER A 179 10.77 -5.53 4.54
CA SER A 179 10.59 -6.63 5.47
C SER A 179 10.93 -6.20 6.90
N GLU A 180 10.53 -4.97 7.27
CA GLU A 180 10.66 -4.49 8.64
C GLU A 180 9.46 -4.95 9.49
N SER A 181 9.64 -4.98 10.80
CA SER A 181 8.64 -5.38 11.79
C SER A 181 7.67 -4.26 12.17
N HIS A 182 7.88 -3.07 11.66
CA HIS A 182 7.14 -1.84 11.94
C HIS A 182 7.04 -0.96 10.68
N LEU A 183 6.20 0.08 10.75
CA LEU A 183 6.14 1.10 9.72
C LEU A 183 7.50 1.79 9.57
N ILE A 184 8.02 1.79 8.36
CA ILE A 184 9.14 2.66 8.03
C ILE A 184 8.64 4.08 7.77
N ARG A 185 9.58 4.99 7.54
CA ARG A 185 9.25 6.39 7.33
C ARG A 185 8.15 6.63 6.30
N VAL A 186 7.10 7.29 6.72
CA VAL A 186 5.93 7.67 5.91
C VAL A 186 6.27 8.87 5.02
N LYS A 187 6.12 8.69 3.70
CA LYS A 187 6.36 9.70 2.65
C LYS A 187 5.07 10.42 2.27
N THR A 188 5.21 11.62 1.75
CA THR A 188 4.08 12.54 1.53
C THR A 188 3.32 12.35 0.21
N GLY A 189 3.78 11.49 -0.70
CA GLY A 189 3.16 11.29 -2.01
C GLY A 189 1.66 11.01 -2.00
N PRO A 190 1.17 10.01 -1.24
CA PRO A 190 -0.26 9.72 -1.14
C PRO A 190 -1.10 10.90 -0.64
N PHE A 191 -0.60 11.64 0.34
CA PHE A 191 -1.32 12.76 0.96
C PHE A 191 -1.43 13.95 0.02
N ARG A 192 -0.37 14.23 -0.75
CA ARG A 192 -0.41 15.23 -1.81
C ARG A 192 -1.43 14.87 -2.89
N THR A 193 -1.47 13.60 -3.29
CA THR A 193 -2.43 13.10 -4.29
C THR A 193 -3.87 13.25 -3.82
N VAL A 194 -4.17 12.85 -2.59
CA VAL A 194 -5.58 12.90 -2.11
C VAL A 194 -6.04 14.31 -1.79
N LEU A 195 -5.15 15.21 -1.36
CA LEU A 195 -5.48 16.64 -1.21
C LEU A 195 -5.73 17.32 -2.56
N ALA A 196 -4.96 16.97 -3.60
CA ALA A 196 -5.23 17.39 -4.97
C ALA A 196 -6.57 16.82 -5.49
N ALA A 197 -6.90 15.58 -5.12
CA ALA A 197 -8.20 14.98 -5.44
C ALA A 197 -9.36 15.74 -4.75
N ALA A 198 -9.18 16.14 -3.49
CA ALA A 198 -10.17 16.97 -2.79
C ALA A 198 -10.34 18.36 -3.45
N ALA A 199 -9.24 18.99 -3.87
CA ALA A 199 -9.28 20.24 -4.62
C ALA A 199 -10.00 20.10 -5.97
N HIS A 200 -9.71 19.02 -6.70
CA HIS A 200 -10.37 18.74 -7.97
C HIS A 200 -11.86 18.42 -7.77
N ALA A 201 -12.24 17.63 -6.76
CA ALA A 201 -13.63 17.36 -6.42
C ALA A 201 -14.40 18.65 -6.14
N LYS A 202 -13.80 19.57 -5.36
CA LYS A 202 -14.39 20.91 -5.10
C LYS A 202 -14.54 21.70 -6.39
N ALA A 203 -13.57 21.64 -7.31
CA ALA A 203 -13.61 22.36 -8.59
C ALA A 203 -14.74 21.88 -9.52
N ILE A 204 -15.07 20.60 -9.49
CA ILE A 204 -16.12 20.00 -10.35
C ILE A 204 -17.47 19.82 -9.63
N GLY A 205 -17.60 20.24 -8.37
CA GLY A 205 -18.82 20.07 -7.57
C GLY A 205 -19.11 18.62 -7.16
N ALA A 206 -18.11 17.76 -7.15
CA ALA A 206 -18.23 16.37 -6.70
C ALA A 206 -18.07 16.26 -5.17
N LYS A 207 -18.48 15.12 -4.60
CA LYS A 207 -18.26 14.84 -3.19
C LYS A 207 -16.76 14.70 -2.89
N ILE A 208 -16.34 15.27 -1.76
CA ILE A 208 -14.93 15.21 -1.32
C ILE A 208 -14.55 13.76 -1.01
N PRO A 209 -13.46 13.25 -1.59
CA PRO A 209 -12.98 11.88 -1.30
C PRO A 209 -12.51 11.73 0.14
N VAL A 210 -12.32 10.49 0.57
CA VAL A 210 -11.77 10.16 1.88
C VAL A 210 -10.48 9.36 1.75
N LEU A 211 -9.69 9.33 2.83
CA LEU A 211 -8.56 8.44 2.96
C LEU A 211 -8.93 7.31 3.93
N ILE A 212 -8.61 6.05 3.57
CA ILE A 212 -8.89 4.87 4.37
C ILE A 212 -7.57 4.16 4.68
N PRO A 213 -7.19 4.06 5.97
CA PRO A 213 -6.06 3.23 6.39
C PRO A 213 -6.44 1.76 6.28
N ILE A 214 -5.52 0.91 5.81
CA ILE A 214 -5.76 -0.52 5.59
C ILE A 214 -4.69 -1.36 6.28
N GLY A 215 -5.11 -2.28 7.12
CA GLY A 215 -4.28 -3.34 7.67
C GLY A 215 -4.21 -4.52 6.70
N LEU A 216 -3.01 -4.98 6.41
CA LEU A 216 -2.74 -6.16 5.59
C LEU A 216 -2.01 -7.20 6.43
N HIS A 217 -2.68 -8.31 6.74
CA HIS A 217 -2.19 -9.31 7.66
C HIS A 217 -2.04 -10.64 6.94
N PHE A 218 -0.80 -11.00 6.61
CA PHE A 218 -0.46 -12.31 6.05
C PHE A 218 0.19 -13.15 7.13
N ARG A 219 -0.29 -14.38 7.38
CA ARG A 219 0.33 -15.28 8.36
C ARG A 219 1.77 -15.59 7.97
N THR A 220 1.98 -16.02 6.72
CA THR A 220 3.33 -16.29 6.19
C THR A 220 3.36 -15.99 4.70
N ARG A 221 3.82 -14.80 4.33
CA ARG A 221 3.72 -14.26 2.96
C ARG A 221 4.35 -15.10 1.86
N HIS A 222 5.34 -15.89 2.17
CA HIS A 222 6.10 -16.68 1.19
C HIS A 222 5.58 -18.12 1.04
N LEU A 223 4.62 -18.52 1.85
CA LEU A 223 4.04 -19.86 1.76
C LEU A 223 2.76 -19.85 0.91
N PHE A 224 2.57 -20.94 0.15
CA PHE A 224 1.34 -21.23 -0.54
C PHE A 224 0.29 -21.76 0.44
N ARG A 225 -0.97 -21.42 0.23
CA ARG A 225 -2.09 -21.80 1.10
C ARG A 225 -1.97 -21.25 2.52
N THR A 226 -1.46 -20.04 2.65
CA THR A 226 -1.43 -19.28 3.90
C THR A 226 -2.75 -18.54 4.16
N ASP A 227 -2.86 -17.89 5.31
CA ASP A 227 -4.03 -17.10 5.69
C ASP A 227 -3.76 -15.60 5.47
N CYS A 228 -4.81 -14.88 5.06
CA CYS A 228 -4.78 -13.44 4.88
C CYS A 228 -6.01 -12.79 5.51
N TRP A 229 -5.82 -11.67 6.16
CA TRP A 229 -6.88 -10.77 6.61
C TRP A 229 -6.61 -9.35 6.14
N VAL A 230 -7.60 -8.74 5.48
CA VAL A 230 -7.62 -7.34 5.07
C VAL A 230 -8.59 -6.58 5.97
N GLU A 231 -8.12 -5.52 6.58
CA GLU A 231 -8.86 -4.69 7.52
C GLU A 231 -8.98 -3.26 6.99
N TYR A 232 -10.20 -2.80 6.70
CA TYR A 232 -10.47 -1.41 6.35
C TYR A 232 -10.78 -0.62 7.63
N GLY A 233 -9.91 0.34 7.95
CA GLY A 233 -10.09 1.24 9.09
C GLY A 233 -11.13 2.32 8.84
N GLU A 234 -11.38 3.12 9.88
CA GLU A 234 -12.29 4.27 9.80
C GLU A 234 -11.77 5.31 8.80
N PRO A 235 -12.65 5.87 7.97
CA PRO A 235 -12.26 6.88 7.00
C PRO A 235 -11.76 8.16 7.67
N ILE A 236 -10.79 8.77 7.06
CA ILE A 236 -10.24 10.07 7.43
C ILE A 236 -10.81 11.10 6.46
N GLU A 237 -11.58 12.05 7.01
CA GLU A 237 -12.11 13.17 6.24
C GLU A 237 -11.01 14.18 5.89
N LEU A 238 -11.05 14.70 4.67
CA LEU A 238 -10.02 15.61 4.18
C LEU A 238 -10.30 17.07 4.55
N PRO A 239 -9.27 17.88 4.84
CA PRO A 239 -9.40 19.28 5.22
C PRO A 239 -9.76 20.19 4.01
N HIS A 240 -10.88 19.92 3.35
CA HIS A 240 -11.29 20.57 2.08
C HIS A 240 -11.64 22.07 2.21
N SER A 241 -12.03 22.53 3.40
CA SER A 241 -12.38 23.95 3.64
C SER A 241 -11.16 24.87 3.60
N SER A 242 -9.96 24.35 3.90
CA SER A 242 -8.70 25.08 3.95
C SER A 242 -7.83 24.94 2.69
N LEU A 243 -8.38 24.34 1.63
CA LEU A 243 -7.67 24.23 0.35
C LEU A 243 -7.61 25.58 -0.37
N PRO A 244 -6.42 26.03 -0.82
CA PRO A 244 -6.27 27.30 -1.53
C PRO A 244 -6.97 27.32 -2.88
N ASP A 245 -7.54 28.47 -3.25
CA ASP A 245 -8.24 28.65 -4.53
C ASP A 245 -7.32 28.46 -5.74
N ASP A 246 -6.06 28.81 -5.63
CA ASP A 246 -5.07 28.63 -6.68
C ASP A 246 -4.70 27.16 -6.93
N LEU A 247 -4.77 26.31 -5.89
CA LEU A 247 -4.66 24.85 -6.05
C LEU A 247 -5.91 24.29 -6.75
N ILE A 248 -7.09 24.74 -6.34
CA ILE A 248 -8.37 24.31 -6.93
C ILE A 248 -8.40 24.68 -8.42
N GLN A 249 -7.98 25.89 -8.77
CA GLN A 249 -7.93 26.34 -10.15
C GLN A 249 -6.90 25.55 -10.97
N ALA A 250 -5.68 25.35 -10.45
CA ALA A 250 -4.63 24.61 -11.16
C ALA A 250 -5.09 23.18 -11.51
N VAL A 251 -5.60 22.42 -10.54
CA VAL A 251 -6.06 21.04 -10.81
C VAL A 251 -7.28 20.99 -11.73
N LYS A 252 -8.14 22.01 -11.72
CA LYS A 252 -9.25 22.16 -12.66
C LYS A 252 -8.77 22.36 -14.09
N ASP A 253 -7.71 23.13 -14.28
CA ASP A 253 -7.11 23.43 -15.57
C ASP A 253 -6.23 22.25 -16.11
N GLY A 254 -6.06 21.21 -15.29
CA GLY A 254 -5.26 20.03 -15.66
C GLY A 254 -3.78 20.17 -15.34
N ASP A 255 -3.41 21.10 -14.46
CA ASP A 255 -2.05 21.36 -14.04
C ASP A 255 -1.79 20.81 -12.63
N TRP A 256 -0.64 20.14 -12.47
CA TRP A 256 -0.19 19.71 -11.16
C TRP A 256 0.33 20.90 -10.35
N LYS A 257 -0.29 21.10 -9.19
CA LYS A 257 0.20 22.04 -8.18
C LYS A 257 0.34 21.32 -6.85
N GLU A 258 1.44 21.63 -6.14
CA GLU A 258 1.69 21.05 -4.83
C GLU A 258 0.69 21.59 -3.79
N PRO A 259 -0.02 20.70 -3.06
CA PRO A 259 -0.85 21.12 -1.94
C PRO A 259 -0.02 21.74 -0.81
N PRO A 260 -0.63 22.57 0.06
CA PRO A 260 0.05 23.17 1.20
C PRO A 260 0.77 22.15 2.09
N SER A 261 2.03 22.43 2.40
CA SER A 261 2.88 21.48 3.12
C SER A 261 2.41 21.18 4.55
N ASP A 262 1.79 22.13 5.21
CA ASP A 262 1.21 21.99 6.55
C ASP A 262 0.03 21.01 6.55
N LEU A 263 -0.88 21.10 5.55
CA LEU A 263 -1.99 20.15 5.37
C LEU A 263 -1.47 18.74 5.05
N VAL A 264 -0.44 18.65 4.21
CA VAL A 264 0.20 17.38 3.85
C VAL A 264 0.82 16.70 5.07
N VAL A 265 1.55 17.46 5.89
CA VAL A 265 2.19 16.96 7.11
C VAL A 265 1.15 16.53 8.13
N LYS A 266 0.14 17.36 8.37
CA LYS A 266 -0.96 17.03 9.30
C LYS A 266 -1.66 15.73 8.91
N LEU A 267 -2.00 15.58 7.63
CA LEU A 267 -2.67 14.38 7.13
C LEU A 267 -1.75 13.15 7.21
N ARG A 268 -0.45 13.31 6.94
CA ARG A 268 0.55 12.24 7.11
C ARG A 268 0.55 11.74 8.55
N ASP A 269 0.66 12.65 9.52
CA ASP A 269 0.76 12.30 10.94
C ASP A 269 -0.52 11.62 11.44
N GLU A 270 -1.68 12.08 10.97
CA GLU A 270 -2.97 11.44 11.28
C GLU A 270 -3.08 10.02 10.71
N VAL A 271 -2.65 9.82 9.46
CA VAL A 271 -2.65 8.49 8.83
C VAL A 271 -1.64 7.56 9.50
N GLU A 272 -0.44 8.05 9.82
CA GLU A 272 0.57 7.27 10.53
C GLU A 272 0.06 6.79 11.89
N ALA A 273 -0.59 7.68 12.65
CA ALA A 273 -1.18 7.34 13.94
C ALA A 273 -2.32 6.28 13.84
N LYS A 274 -3.12 6.31 12.76
CA LYS A 274 -4.18 5.32 12.52
C LYS A 274 -3.67 4.02 11.91
N LEU A 275 -2.61 4.08 11.11
CA LEU A 275 -2.06 2.91 10.41
C LEU A 275 -1.12 2.09 11.30
N SER A 276 -0.32 2.72 12.17
CA SER A 276 0.61 2.03 13.06
C SER A 276 -0.05 0.92 13.89
N PRO A 277 -1.22 1.12 14.55
CA PRO A 277 -1.90 0.04 15.28
C PRO A 277 -2.40 -1.11 14.38
N MET A 278 -2.52 -0.88 13.08
CA MET A 278 -2.95 -1.89 12.09
C MET A 278 -1.77 -2.70 11.53
N THR A 279 -0.57 -2.48 12.03
CA THR A 279 0.65 -3.23 11.68
C THR A 279 1.14 -4.02 12.87
N PRO A 280 2.10 -4.95 12.73
CA PRO A 280 2.73 -5.60 13.88
C PRO A 280 3.35 -4.62 14.86
N ASP A 281 4.00 -3.55 14.36
CA ASP A 281 4.52 -2.43 15.15
C ASP A 281 5.36 -2.89 16.36
N ARG A 282 6.38 -3.68 16.07
CA ARG A 282 7.38 -4.18 17.02
C ARG A 282 8.77 -3.83 16.53
N ASP A 283 9.71 -3.66 17.44
CA ASP A 283 11.10 -3.32 17.09
C ASP A 283 11.80 -4.46 16.36
N THR A 284 11.44 -5.71 16.66
CA THR A 284 12.07 -6.89 16.10
C THR A 284 11.07 -7.96 15.67
N PHE A 285 11.47 -8.81 14.73
CA PHE A 285 10.69 -10.00 14.37
C PHE A 285 10.58 -11.01 15.52
N SER A 286 11.60 -11.09 16.37
CA SER A 286 11.60 -11.97 17.55
C SER A 286 10.43 -11.62 18.49
N GLU A 287 10.12 -10.34 18.65
CA GLU A 287 8.94 -9.89 19.42
C GLU A 287 7.63 -10.29 18.75
N ILE A 288 7.55 -10.22 17.42
CA ILE A 288 6.37 -10.67 16.67
C ILE A 288 6.17 -12.19 16.85
N HIS A 289 7.25 -12.97 16.75
CA HIS A 289 7.19 -14.42 16.94
C HIS A 289 6.78 -14.78 18.36
N ARG A 290 7.36 -14.11 19.36
CA ARG A 290 6.99 -14.23 20.77
C ARG A 290 5.50 -14.01 21.00
N ASP A 291 4.99 -12.87 20.53
CA ASP A 291 3.59 -12.48 20.73
C ASP A 291 2.63 -13.45 20.04
N GLY A 292 3.02 -13.96 18.86
CA GLY A 292 2.26 -15.00 18.16
C GLY A 292 2.17 -16.31 18.94
N VAL A 293 3.26 -16.75 19.57
CA VAL A 293 3.26 -17.95 20.43
C VAL A 293 2.38 -17.74 21.65
N ILE A 294 2.49 -16.59 22.33
CA ILE A 294 1.68 -16.29 23.50
C ILE A 294 0.19 -16.27 23.13
N ALA A 295 -0.16 -15.55 22.06
CA ALA A 295 -1.54 -15.48 21.58
C ALA A 295 -2.12 -16.86 21.29
N HIS A 296 -1.36 -17.72 20.61
CA HIS A 296 -1.79 -19.09 20.31
C HIS A 296 -2.02 -19.92 21.57
N VAL A 297 -1.09 -19.89 22.51
CA VAL A 297 -1.15 -20.70 23.75
C VAL A 297 -2.28 -20.20 24.65
N GLU A 298 -2.42 -18.89 24.88
CA GLU A 298 -3.49 -18.34 25.71
C GLU A 298 -4.88 -18.70 25.19
N ASN A 299 -5.06 -18.65 23.87
CA ASN A 299 -6.32 -19.04 23.27
C ASN A 299 -6.63 -20.52 23.42
N ARG A 300 -5.63 -21.38 23.33
CA ARG A 300 -5.77 -22.82 23.60
C ARG A 300 -6.17 -23.09 25.05
N ILE A 301 -5.57 -22.38 25.99
CA ILE A 301 -5.92 -22.51 27.42
C ILE A 301 -7.36 -22.08 27.68
N ARG A 302 -7.88 -21.07 26.97
CA ARG A 302 -9.28 -20.63 27.08
C ARG A 302 -10.27 -21.62 26.46
N GLY A 303 -9.79 -22.71 25.84
CA GLY A 303 -10.63 -23.76 25.23
C GLY A 303 -11.15 -23.44 23.83
N GLU A 304 -10.62 -22.44 23.19
CA GLU A 304 -10.96 -22.10 21.81
C GLU A 304 -10.33 -23.10 20.83
N LYS A 305 -11.15 -23.76 20.02
CA LYS A 305 -10.71 -24.91 19.21
C LYS A 305 -9.75 -24.56 18.07
N THR A 306 -9.93 -23.45 17.41
CA THR A 306 -9.03 -22.89 16.38
C THR A 306 -9.38 -21.44 16.18
N LEU A 307 -8.41 -20.56 16.39
CA LEU A 307 -8.60 -19.17 16.07
C LEU A 307 -8.48 -18.96 14.56
N SER A 308 -9.31 -18.07 14.03
CA SER A 308 -9.05 -17.50 12.71
C SER A 308 -7.76 -16.67 12.78
N TRP A 309 -7.11 -16.50 11.65
CA TRP A 309 -5.92 -15.64 11.59
C TRP A 309 -6.20 -14.22 12.12
N ARG A 310 -7.37 -13.69 11.83
CA ARG A 310 -7.83 -12.41 12.37
C ARG A 310 -7.83 -12.40 13.90
N GLN A 311 -8.38 -13.42 14.52
CA GLN A 311 -8.43 -13.51 15.99
C GLN A 311 -7.02 -13.56 16.59
N GLU A 312 -6.09 -14.31 15.97
CA GLU A 312 -4.68 -14.32 16.40
C GLU A 312 -4.04 -12.93 16.30
N VAL A 313 -4.26 -12.19 15.21
CA VAL A 313 -3.74 -10.82 15.06
C VAL A 313 -4.32 -9.88 16.11
N LEU A 314 -5.62 -9.98 16.41
CA LEU A 314 -6.26 -9.16 17.45
C LEU A 314 -5.70 -9.46 18.84
N GLU A 315 -5.40 -10.72 19.12
CA GLU A 315 -4.80 -11.13 20.39
C GLU A 315 -3.35 -10.63 20.51
N VAL A 316 -2.57 -10.70 19.42
CA VAL A 316 -1.23 -10.08 19.37
C VAL A 316 -1.31 -8.56 19.63
N ARG A 317 -2.33 -7.88 19.10
CA ARG A 317 -2.55 -6.45 19.41
C ARG A 317 -2.84 -6.21 20.88
N ARG A 318 -3.65 -7.06 21.52
CA ARG A 318 -3.93 -6.96 22.94
C ARG A 318 -2.66 -7.07 23.79
N LEU A 319 -1.74 -7.96 23.42
CA LEU A 319 -0.46 -8.15 24.11
C LEU A 319 0.45 -6.91 24.11
N LYS A 320 0.20 -5.91 23.23
CA LYS A 320 0.93 -4.64 23.26
C LYS A 320 0.53 -3.80 24.48
N THR A 321 -0.72 -3.83 24.88
CA THR A 321 -1.26 -3.05 26.01
C THR A 321 -1.25 -3.85 27.32
N GLU A 322 -1.36 -5.16 27.22
CA GLU A 322 -1.43 -6.09 28.34
C GLU A 322 -0.36 -7.19 28.17
N PRO A 323 0.91 -6.87 28.38
CA PRO A 323 2.00 -7.83 28.17
C PRO A 323 1.96 -8.96 29.21
N SER A 324 2.32 -10.17 28.79
CA SER A 324 2.51 -11.32 29.68
C SER A 324 3.72 -11.13 30.59
N SER A 325 3.87 -12.00 31.61
CA SER A 325 5.02 -11.92 32.53
C SER A 325 6.37 -12.08 31.79
N PRO A 326 7.46 -11.52 32.33
CA PRO A 326 8.80 -11.63 31.71
C PRO A 326 9.23 -13.07 31.46
N GLU A 327 8.91 -14.00 32.35
CA GLU A 327 9.25 -15.42 32.22
C GLU A 327 8.52 -16.07 31.05
N VAL A 328 7.24 -15.74 30.87
CA VAL A 328 6.45 -16.21 29.71
C VAL A 328 7.00 -15.63 28.42
N GLN A 329 7.36 -14.34 28.41
CA GLN A 329 7.95 -13.69 27.25
C GLN A 329 9.28 -14.34 26.83
N GLU A 330 10.16 -14.65 27.78
CA GLU A 330 11.45 -15.30 27.50
C GLU A 330 11.27 -16.68 26.84
N VAL A 331 10.41 -17.53 27.41
CA VAL A 331 10.13 -18.86 26.89
C VAL A 331 9.47 -18.77 25.52
N ALA A 332 8.48 -17.88 25.35
CA ALA A 332 7.78 -17.68 24.09
C ALA A 332 8.70 -17.15 22.99
N THR A 333 9.66 -16.28 23.31
CA THR A 333 10.68 -15.79 22.37
C THR A 333 11.50 -16.95 21.81
N ARG A 334 12.03 -17.81 22.68
CA ARG A 334 12.83 -18.97 22.26
C ARG A 334 12.04 -19.93 21.37
N ILE A 335 10.77 -20.20 21.73
CA ILE A 335 9.88 -21.07 20.94
C ILE A 335 9.60 -20.42 19.59
N GLY A 336 9.22 -19.16 19.56
CA GLY A 336 8.87 -18.42 18.35
C GLY A 336 10.02 -18.34 17.35
N ASP A 337 11.21 -18.02 17.80
CA ASP A 337 12.40 -17.95 16.94
C ASP A 337 12.82 -19.32 16.41
N THR A 338 12.67 -20.38 17.23
CA THR A 338 12.91 -21.75 16.79
C THR A 338 11.94 -22.19 15.69
N LEU A 339 10.63 -21.92 15.88
CA LEU A 339 9.60 -22.24 14.90
C LEU A 339 9.81 -21.47 13.59
N HIS A 340 10.15 -20.19 13.69
CA HIS A 340 10.42 -19.37 12.51
C HIS A 340 11.64 -19.88 11.73
N SER A 341 12.71 -20.26 12.41
CA SER A 341 13.90 -20.84 11.77
C SER A 341 13.55 -22.14 11.07
N ALA A 342 12.76 -23.01 11.71
CA ALA A 342 12.30 -24.26 11.10
C ALA A 342 11.46 -24.03 9.83
N ILE A 343 10.59 -23.01 9.82
CA ILE A 343 9.82 -22.63 8.62
C ILE A 343 10.75 -22.18 7.50
N LEU A 344 11.75 -21.37 7.80
CA LEU A 344 12.72 -20.89 6.81
C LEU A 344 13.55 -22.05 6.22
N ASP A 345 13.85 -23.07 7.01
CA ASP A 345 14.55 -24.28 6.58
C ASP A 345 13.64 -25.25 5.80
N GLY A 346 12.36 -24.89 5.58
CA GLY A 346 11.40 -25.70 4.83
C GLY A 346 10.77 -26.85 5.63
N THR A 347 10.88 -26.82 6.95
CA THR A 347 10.21 -27.77 7.83
C THR A 347 8.71 -27.45 7.89
N ASP A 348 7.87 -28.43 7.58
CA ASP A 348 6.41 -28.33 7.79
C ASP A 348 6.12 -28.48 9.28
N ILE A 349 5.65 -27.40 9.89
CA ILE A 349 5.29 -27.35 11.32
C ILE A 349 3.79 -27.21 11.55
N ASN A 350 2.97 -27.44 10.50
CA ASN A 350 1.50 -27.40 10.61
C ASN A 350 0.90 -28.67 11.18
#